data_8cafb968fe0edc30adb27efacdf44cf9
#
_entry.id   8cafb968fe0edc30adb27efacdf44cf9
#
_cell.length_a   1.000
_cell.length_b   1.000
_cell.length_c   1.000
_cell.angle_alpha   90.00
_cell.angle_beta   90.00
_cell.angle_gamma   90.00
#
_symmetry.space_group_name_H-M   'P 1'
#
loop_
_entity.id
_entity.type
_entity.pdbx_description
1 polymer ?
#
loop_
_entity_poly.entity_id
_entity_poly.type
_entity_poly.pdbx_seq_one_letter_code
_entity_poly.pdbx_strand_id
1 'polypeptide(L)'
;MFVSATLLFLVQPMFARMILPMLGGSPAVWNTAVLFYQTVLLGGYVSAHAITTRLRIRQQVALYVVLLLVPLLILPISVPAGWNPPTETSPIPWLLAVLAVAVGLPFFVLSTSSPVIQRWFSYTDHPSAHDPYFLYAASNVGSILGLLIYPFVLERTLQIG
;
A
#
# COMPACT_ATOMS: atom_id res chain seq x y z
N MET A 1 0.28 -9.61 9.00
CA MET A 1 0.58 -9.87 7.57
C MET A 1 -0.69 -10.00 6.74
N PHE A 2 -1.65 -10.85 7.11
CA PHE A 2 -2.93 -10.99 6.39
C PHE A 2 -3.62 -9.64 6.14
N VAL A 3 -3.91 -8.86 7.18
CA VAL A 3 -4.58 -7.55 7.06
C VAL A 3 -3.78 -6.56 6.20
N SER A 4 -2.46 -6.50 6.37
CA SER A 4 -1.62 -5.59 5.58
C SER A 4 -1.65 -5.94 4.10
N ALA A 5 -1.60 -7.23 3.77
CA ALA A 5 -1.68 -7.71 2.39
C ALA A 5 -3.07 -7.43 1.79
N THR A 6 -4.14 -7.70 2.54
CA THR A 6 -5.51 -7.37 2.10
C THR A 6 -5.64 -5.88 1.78
N LEU A 7 -5.17 -5.01 2.66
CA LEU A 7 -5.25 -3.55 2.46
C LEU A 7 -4.39 -3.09 1.28
N LEU A 8 -3.17 -3.63 1.10
CA LEU A 8 -2.31 -3.31 -0.04
C LEU A 8 -3.01 -3.57 -1.37
N PHE A 9 -3.62 -4.76 -1.50
CA PHE A 9 -4.28 -5.16 -2.74
C PHE A 9 -5.66 -4.52 -2.92
N LEU A 10 -6.26 -4.00 -1.86
CA LEU A 10 -7.56 -3.33 -1.90
C LEU A 10 -7.43 -1.85 -2.26
N VAL A 11 -6.40 -1.18 -1.75
CA VAL A 11 -6.16 0.26 -2.01
C VAL A 11 -5.93 0.54 -3.50
N GLN A 12 -5.23 -0.35 -4.21
CA GLN A 12 -4.90 -0.14 -5.62
C GLN A 12 -6.16 0.00 -6.52
N PRO A 13 -7.10 -0.96 -6.56
CA PRO A 13 -8.29 -0.84 -7.38
C PRO A 13 -9.25 0.25 -6.89
N MET A 14 -9.35 0.47 -5.57
CA MET A 14 -10.16 1.57 -5.03
C MET A 14 -9.69 2.93 -5.59
N PHE A 15 -8.41 3.20 -5.48
CA PHE A 15 -7.88 4.49 -5.94
C PHE A 15 -7.90 4.59 -7.47
N ALA A 16 -7.63 3.49 -8.18
CA ALA A 16 -7.75 3.46 -9.63
C ALA A 16 -9.16 3.88 -10.08
N ARG A 17 -10.20 3.37 -9.42
CA ARG A 17 -11.59 3.76 -9.73
C ARG A 17 -11.88 5.23 -9.49
N MET A 18 -11.28 5.84 -8.48
CA MET A 18 -11.44 7.28 -8.21
C MET A 18 -10.80 8.15 -9.30
N ILE A 19 -9.70 7.68 -9.90
CA ILE A 19 -8.91 8.45 -10.88
C ILE A 19 -9.35 8.19 -12.33
N LEU A 20 -9.81 6.98 -12.65
CA LEU A 20 -10.20 6.63 -14.02
C LEU A 20 -11.26 7.56 -14.64
N PRO A 21 -12.32 8.01 -13.93
CA PRO A 21 -13.26 8.97 -14.47
C PRO A 21 -12.65 10.32 -14.84
N MET A 22 -11.56 10.70 -14.14
CA MET A 22 -10.89 12.00 -14.33
C MET A 22 -9.88 11.99 -15.47
N LEU A 23 -9.21 10.87 -15.72
CA LEU A 23 -8.09 10.76 -16.67
C LEU A 23 -8.39 9.87 -17.88
N GLY A 24 -9.52 9.16 -17.85
CA GLY A 24 -9.79 8.09 -18.80
C GLY A 24 -8.94 6.85 -18.55
N GLY A 25 -9.37 5.71 -19.11
CA GLY A 25 -8.73 4.38 -18.93
C GLY A 25 -7.58 4.12 -19.90
N SER A 26 -6.75 5.11 -20.25
CA SER A 26 -5.66 4.88 -21.20
C SER A 26 -4.60 3.94 -20.63
N PRO A 27 -3.95 3.10 -21.47
CA PRO A 27 -2.86 2.23 -21.04
C PRO A 27 -1.70 2.99 -20.35
N ALA A 28 -1.43 4.21 -20.76
CA ALA A 28 -0.40 5.06 -20.18
C ALA A 28 -0.71 5.43 -18.72
N VAL A 29 -1.96 5.79 -18.43
CA VAL A 29 -2.43 6.09 -17.06
C VAL A 29 -2.33 4.85 -16.17
N TRP A 30 -2.79 3.71 -16.67
CA TRP A 30 -2.73 2.45 -15.95
C TRP A 30 -1.30 2.01 -15.63
N ASN A 31 -0.42 1.98 -16.64
CA ASN A 31 0.98 1.61 -16.47
C ASN A 31 1.71 2.53 -15.51
N THR A 32 1.41 3.83 -15.53
CA THR A 32 1.99 4.81 -14.60
C THR A 32 1.56 4.53 -13.16
N ALA A 33 0.29 4.22 -12.93
CA ALA A 33 -0.20 3.85 -11.60
C ALA A 33 0.47 2.56 -11.10
N VAL A 34 0.55 1.53 -11.94
CA VAL A 34 1.24 0.27 -11.60
C VAL A 34 2.72 0.53 -11.26
N LEU A 35 3.43 1.31 -12.08
CA LEU A 35 4.82 1.67 -11.83
C LEU A 35 4.98 2.39 -10.48
N PHE A 36 4.10 3.31 -10.16
CA PHE A 36 4.10 4.01 -8.89
C PHE A 36 3.97 3.02 -7.72
N TYR A 37 2.98 2.14 -7.74
CA TYR A 37 2.77 1.15 -6.66
C TYR A 37 3.95 0.20 -6.51
N GLN A 38 4.54 -0.28 -7.60
CA GLN A 38 5.71 -1.15 -7.56
C GLN A 38 6.94 -0.42 -7.00
N THR A 39 7.12 0.84 -7.34
CA THR A 39 8.23 1.66 -6.83
C THR A 39 8.08 1.90 -5.33
N VAL A 40 6.88 2.25 -4.86
CA VAL A 40 6.62 2.46 -3.43
C VAL A 40 6.74 1.15 -2.65
N LEU A 41 6.28 0.02 -3.22
CA LEU A 41 6.43 -1.31 -2.62
C LEU A 41 7.91 -1.68 -2.43
N LEU A 42 8.72 -1.48 -3.47
CA LEU A 42 10.16 -1.70 -3.40
C LEU A 42 10.82 -0.78 -2.37
N GLY A 43 10.45 0.50 -2.36
CA GLY A 43 10.92 1.46 -1.36
C GLY A 43 10.58 1.03 0.07
N GLY A 44 9.38 0.50 0.28
CA GLY A 44 8.96 -0.08 1.56
C GLY A 44 9.81 -1.28 1.99
N TYR A 45 10.10 -2.20 1.07
CA TYR A 45 10.96 -3.36 1.35
C TYR A 45 12.41 -2.96 1.67
N VAL A 46 12.98 -2.03 0.92
CA VAL A 46 14.32 -1.49 1.20
C VAL A 46 14.37 -0.79 2.54
N SER A 47 13.34 -0.01 2.87
CA SER A 47 13.23 0.67 4.16
C SER A 47 13.10 -0.32 5.32
N ALA A 48 12.26 -1.34 5.19
CA ALA A 48 12.12 -2.40 6.17
C ALA A 48 13.44 -3.14 6.42
N HIS A 49 14.18 -3.45 5.36
CA HIS A 49 15.51 -4.03 5.46
C HIS A 49 16.47 -3.10 6.20
N ALA A 50 16.52 -1.82 5.85
CA ALA A 50 17.38 -0.85 6.53
C ALA A 50 17.03 -0.66 8.01
N ILE A 51 15.73 -0.59 8.35
CA ILE A 51 15.24 -0.49 9.72
C ILE A 51 15.66 -1.70 10.53
N THR A 52 15.43 -2.91 10.00
CA THR A 52 15.67 -4.16 10.73
C THR A 52 17.14 -4.52 10.87
N THR A 53 18.01 -3.99 10.00
CA THR A 53 19.47 -4.23 10.05
C THR A 53 20.26 -3.18 10.83
N ARG A 54 19.78 -1.91 10.84
CA ARG A 54 20.54 -0.80 11.43
C ARG A 54 20.06 -0.36 12.81
N LEU A 55 18.81 -0.65 13.16
CA LEU A 55 18.21 -0.21 14.41
C LEU A 55 18.12 -1.35 15.43
N ARG A 56 18.17 -1.00 16.72
CA ARG A 56 17.87 -1.94 17.81
C ARG A 56 16.37 -2.23 17.85
N ILE A 57 15.96 -3.40 18.32
CA ILE A 57 14.55 -3.84 18.32
C ILE A 57 13.59 -2.81 18.94
N ARG A 58 13.97 -2.16 20.04
CA ARG A 58 13.13 -1.12 20.67
C ARG A 58 12.91 0.09 19.76
N GLN A 59 13.95 0.49 19.02
CA GLN A 59 13.87 1.61 18.05
C GLN A 59 13.05 1.20 16.83
N GLN A 60 13.17 -0.05 16.36
CA GLN A 60 12.34 -0.57 15.28
C GLN A 60 10.86 -0.52 15.65
N VAL A 61 10.50 -1.00 16.85
CA VAL A 61 9.11 -0.99 17.35
C VAL A 61 8.58 0.44 17.46
N ALA A 62 9.33 1.34 18.10
CA ALA A 62 8.92 2.73 18.25
C ALA A 62 8.71 3.42 16.89
N LEU A 63 9.67 3.27 15.98
CA LEU A 63 9.56 3.84 14.63
C LEU A 63 8.36 3.23 13.88
N TYR A 64 8.16 1.92 13.98
CA TYR A 64 7.07 1.26 13.27
C TYR A 64 5.69 1.66 13.80
N VAL A 65 5.54 1.84 15.12
CA VAL A 65 4.30 2.38 15.71
C VAL A 65 4.02 3.78 15.18
N VAL A 66 5.03 4.65 15.14
CA VAL A 66 4.87 6.00 14.56
C VAL A 66 4.47 5.92 13.09
N LEU A 67 5.14 5.08 12.30
CA LEU A 67 4.81 4.88 10.89
C LEU A 67 3.37 4.38 10.68
N LEU A 68 2.83 3.56 11.57
CA LEU A 68 1.45 3.09 11.51
C LEU A 68 0.43 4.18 11.87
N LEU A 69 0.79 5.10 12.76
CA LEU A 69 -0.11 6.16 13.21
C LEU A 69 -0.17 7.35 12.24
N VAL A 70 0.94 7.67 11.58
CA VAL A 70 1.01 8.84 10.67
C VAL A 70 -0.01 8.77 9.53
N PRO A 71 -0.23 7.64 8.82
CA PRO A 71 -1.25 7.56 7.78
C PRO A 71 -2.67 7.82 8.27
N LEU A 72 -2.96 7.56 9.56
CA LEU A 72 -4.29 7.83 10.12
C LEU A 72 -4.66 9.32 10.10
N LEU A 73 -3.65 10.20 10.08
CA LEU A 73 -3.84 11.65 10.00
C LEU A 73 -4.23 12.12 8.59
N ILE A 74 -4.03 11.25 7.57
CA ILE A 74 -4.28 11.57 6.16
C ILE A 74 -5.59 10.93 5.69
N LEU A 75 -6.17 10.03 6.46
CA LEU A 75 -7.46 9.41 6.13
C LEU A 75 -8.61 10.43 6.26
N PRO A 76 -9.63 10.36 5.38
CA PRO A 76 -9.83 9.36 4.33
C PRO A 76 -8.98 9.62 3.08
N ILE A 77 -8.60 8.54 2.37
CA ILE A 77 -7.91 8.63 1.08
C ILE A 77 -8.85 9.29 0.08
N SER A 78 -8.45 10.45 -0.43
CA SER A 78 -9.24 11.22 -1.41
C SER A 78 -8.32 12.04 -2.31
N VAL A 79 -8.81 12.41 -3.49
CA VAL A 79 -8.12 13.40 -4.32
C VAL A 79 -8.21 14.76 -3.64
N PRO A 80 -7.09 15.49 -3.47
CA PRO A 80 -7.13 16.80 -2.81
C PRO A 80 -8.09 17.76 -3.51
N ALA A 81 -8.85 18.52 -2.74
CA ALA A 81 -9.81 19.47 -3.28
C ALA A 81 -9.13 20.50 -4.20
N GLY A 82 -9.73 20.75 -5.36
CA GLY A 82 -9.17 21.68 -6.35
C GLY A 82 -8.07 21.11 -7.26
N TRP A 83 -7.68 19.85 -7.10
CA TRP A 83 -6.74 19.19 -8.00
C TRP A 83 -7.47 18.66 -9.23
N ASN A 84 -7.54 19.47 -10.27
CA ASN A 84 -8.12 19.07 -11.55
C ASN A 84 -7.03 18.53 -12.48
N PRO A 85 -7.32 17.48 -13.26
CA PRO A 85 -6.38 16.98 -14.24
C PRO A 85 -6.14 18.02 -15.35
N PRO A 86 -4.92 18.10 -15.88
CA PRO A 86 -4.62 19.00 -16.98
C PRO A 86 -5.33 18.55 -18.27
N THR A 87 -5.88 19.51 -19.02
CA THR A 87 -6.57 19.23 -20.29
C THR A 87 -5.65 19.34 -21.50
N GLU A 88 -4.58 20.14 -21.42
CA GLU A 88 -3.71 20.45 -22.55
C GLU A 88 -2.32 19.80 -22.46
N THR A 89 -1.97 19.21 -21.31
CA THR A 89 -0.66 18.60 -21.08
C THR A 89 -0.78 17.14 -20.68
N SER A 90 0.35 16.41 -20.67
CA SER A 90 0.37 15.02 -20.23
C SER A 90 -0.20 14.86 -18.81
N PRO A 91 -1.16 13.97 -18.57
CA PRO A 91 -1.73 13.74 -17.24
C PRO A 91 -0.79 12.96 -16.29
N ILE A 92 0.33 12.43 -16.80
CA ILE A 92 1.23 11.55 -16.02
C ILE A 92 1.84 12.25 -14.80
N PRO A 93 2.42 13.47 -14.90
CA PRO A 93 2.98 14.14 -13.73
C PRO A 93 1.92 14.45 -12.67
N TRP A 94 0.74 14.85 -13.09
CA TRP A 94 -0.39 15.10 -12.21
C TRP A 94 -0.82 13.82 -11.48
N LEU A 95 -0.96 12.71 -12.21
CA LEU A 95 -1.30 11.40 -11.64
C LEU A 95 -0.29 10.97 -10.59
N LEU A 96 1.00 11.08 -10.88
CA LEU A 96 2.07 10.73 -9.91
C LEU A 96 2.00 11.60 -8.65
N ALA A 97 1.72 12.90 -8.80
CA ALA A 97 1.59 13.81 -7.67
C ALA A 97 0.37 13.45 -6.80
N VAL A 98 -0.79 13.19 -7.41
CA VAL A 98 -2.01 12.77 -6.70
C VAL A 98 -1.79 11.43 -5.99
N LEU A 99 -1.20 10.44 -6.66
CA LEU A 99 -0.86 9.15 -6.05
C LEU A 99 0.08 9.31 -4.85
N ALA A 100 1.11 10.16 -5.00
CA ALA A 100 2.07 10.38 -3.92
C ALA A 100 1.43 11.01 -2.69
N VAL A 101 0.57 12.02 -2.88
CA VAL A 101 -0.06 12.76 -1.78
C VAL A 101 -1.20 11.96 -1.14
N ALA A 102 -2.07 11.35 -1.95
CA ALA A 102 -3.26 10.67 -1.43
C ALA A 102 -2.99 9.27 -0.87
N VAL A 103 -2.12 8.50 -1.53
CA VAL A 103 -1.94 7.06 -1.27
C VAL A 103 -0.50 6.70 -0.89
N GLY A 104 0.47 7.50 -1.29
CA GLY A 104 1.89 7.16 -1.20
C GLY A 104 2.32 6.74 0.20
N LEU A 105 2.00 7.55 1.22
CA LEU A 105 2.39 7.25 2.60
C LEU A 105 1.63 6.04 3.19
N PRO A 106 0.30 5.94 3.11
CA PRO A 106 -0.42 4.74 3.57
C PRO A 106 0.09 3.46 2.91
N PHE A 107 0.27 3.48 1.60
CA PHE A 107 0.76 2.34 0.84
C PHE A 107 2.20 1.96 1.20
N PHE A 108 3.07 2.96 1.36
CA PHE A 108 4.45 2.76 1.81
C PHE A 108 4.50 2.05 3.18
N VAL A 109 3.72 2.53 4.16
CA VAL A 109 3.69 1.93 5.50
C VAL A 109 3.17 0.50 5.45
N LEU A 110 2.10 0.24 4.70
CA LEU A 110 1.60 -1.12 4.51
C LEU A 110 2.64 -2.04 3.88
N SER A 111 3.43 -1.54 2.91
CA SER A 111 4.46 -2.32 2.23
C SER A 111 5.62 -2.71 3.15
N THR A 112 5.94 -1.91 4.16
CA THR A 112 6.96 -2.25 5.17
C THR A 112 6.49 -3.33 6.15
N SER A 113 5.19 -3.53 6.30
CA SER A 113 4.59 -4.38 7.35
C SER A 113 5.02 -5.84 7.25
N SER A 114 4.92 -6.42 6.06
CA SER A 114 5.26 -7.84 5.84
C SER A 114 6.72 -8.17 6.18
N PRO A 115 7.73 -7.50 5.61
CA PRO A 115 9.11 -7.82 5.89
C PRO A 115 9.53 -7.52 7.33
N VAL A 116 8.99 -6.46 7.96
CA VAL A 116 9.27 -6.14 9.36
C VAL A 116 8.72 -7.23 10.29
N ILE A 117 7.46 -7.64 10.11
CA ILE A 117 6.83 -8.68 10.95
C ILE A 117 7.54 -10.03 10.77
N GLN A 118 7.92 -10.41 9.54
CA GLN A 118 8.70 -11.62 9.27
C GLN A 118 10.04 -11.59 10.01
N ARG A 119 10.73 -10.46 9.96
CA ARG A 119 12.01 -10.30 10.65
C ARG A 119 11.86 -10.38 12.16
N TRP A 120 10.83 -9.76 12.73
CA TRP A 120 10.56 -9.87 14.18
C TRP A 120 10.19 -11.28 14.58
N PHE A 121 9.39 -11.97 13.75
CA PHE A 121 9.04 -13.36 14.00
C PHE A 121 10.27 -14.28 14.02
N SER A 122 11.26 -14.04 13.14
CA SER A 122 12.50 -14.82 13.12
C SER A 122 13.38 -14.68 14.39
N TYR A 123 13.07 -13.71 15.26
CA TYR A 123 13.75 -13.54 16.55
C TYR A 123 13.01 -14.20 17.72
N THR A 124 11.88 -14.84 17.48
CA THR A 124 11.13 -15.55 18.53
C THR A 124 11.63 -16.99 18.69
N ASP A 125 11.33 -17.61 19.84
CA ASP A 125 11.63 -19.03 20.10
C ASP A 125 10.57 -19.98 19.52
N HIS A 126 9.76 -19.51 18.58
CA HIS A 126 8.72 -20.33 17.95
C HIS A 126 9.35 -21.41 17.06
N PRO A 127 8.85 -22.67 17.07
CA PRO A 127 9.42 -23.76 16.26
C PRO A 127 9.54 -23.44 14.76
N SER A 128 8.62 -22.62 14.24
CA SER A 128 8.62 -22.20 12.82
C SER A 128 9.35 -20.85 12.58
N ALA A 129 10.11 -20.33 13.54
CA ALA A 129 10.77 -19.03 13.39
C ALA A 129 11.80 -19.02 12.25
N HIS A 130 12.42 -20.18 12.00
CA HIS A 130 13.39 -20.35 10.91
C HIS A 130 12.74 -20.57 9.54
N ASP A 131 11.45 -20.93 9.53
CA ASP A 131 10.72 -21.27 8.31
C ASP A 131 9.26 -20.77 8.37
N PRO A 132 9.04 -19.47 8.16
CA PRO A 132 7.75 -18.81 8.38
C PRO A 132 6.78 -18.97 7.20
N TYR A 133 6.68 -20.13 6.54
CA TYR A 133 5.81 -20.34 5.38
C TYR A 133 4.34 -20.02 5.65
N PHE A 134 3.86 -20.27 6.87
CA PHE A 134 2.49 -19.94 7.24
C PHE A 134 2.21 -18.43 7.20
N LEU A 135 3.23 -17.58 7.43
CA LEU A 135 3.11 -16.13 7.31
C LEU A 135 2.96 -15.70 5.84
N TYR A 136 3.67 -16.37 4.93
CA TYR A 136 3.51 -16.16 3.50
C TYR A 136 2.12 -16.64 3.03
N ALA A 137 1.68 -17.82 3.48
CA ALA A 137 0.35 -18.32 3.19
C ALA A 137 -0.74 -17.33 3.65
N ALA A 138 -0.65 -16.82 4.87
CA ALA A 138 -1.56 -15.81 5.40
C ALA A 138 -1.55 -14.52 4.55
N SER A 139 -0.37 -14.06 4.12
CA SER A 139 -0.22 -12.89 3.26
C SER A 139 -0.86 -13.12 1.90
N ASN A 140 -0.63 -14.28 1.29
CA ASN A 140 -1.20 -14.63 -0.02
C ASN A 140 -2.74 -14.72 0.03
N VAL A 141 -3.29 -15.35 1.07
CA VAL A 141 -4.75 -15.39 1.28
C VAL A 141 -5.29 -13.97 1.45
N GLY A 142 -4.61 -13.12 2.20
CA GLY A 142 -4.98 -11.72 2.35
C GLY A 142 -4.99 -10.96 1.01
N SER A 143 -4.00 -11.18 0.17
CA SER A 143 -3.90 -10.57 -1.16
C SER A 143 -5.05 -11.01 -2.08
N ILE A 144 -5.34 -12.31 -2.11
CA ILE A 144 -6.45 -12.85 -2.90
C ILE A 144 -7.79 -12.28 -2.42
N LEU A 145 -8.01 -12.25 -1.10
CA LEU A 145 -9.23 -11.68 -0.54
C LEU A 145 -9.34 -10.18 -0.83
N GLY A 146 -8.25 -9.42 -0.74
CA GLY A 146 -8.24 -8.00 -1.10
C GLY A 146 -8.69 -7.77 -2.54
N LEU A 147 -8.17 -8.56 -3.47
CA LEU A 147 -8.57 -8.49 -4.88
C LEU A 147 -10.03 -8.90 -5.13
N LEU A 148 -10.53 -9.89 -4.40
CA LEU A 148 -11.90 -10.38 -4.56
C LEU A 148 -12.93 -9.50 -3.84
N ILE A 149 -12.64 -9.00 -2.65
CA ILE A 149 -13.55 -8.14 -1.88
C ILE A 149 -13.89 -6.88 -2.66
N TYR A 150 -12.94 -6.33 -3.40
CA TYR A 150 -13.16 -5.10 -4.14
C TYR A 150 -14.35 -5.21 -5.13
N PRO A 151 -14.34 -6.09 -6.17
CA PRO A 151 -15.42 -6.16 -7.16
C PRO A 151 -16.72 -6.77 -6.60
N PHE A 152 -16.63 -7.69 -5.64
CA PHE A 152 -17.83 -8.40 -5.17
C PHE A 152 -18.56 -7.68 -4.04
N VAL A 153 -17.85 -6.94 -3.21
CA VAL A 153 -18.40 -6.29 -2.01
C VAL A 153 -18.33 -4.77 -2.13
N LEU A 154 -17.12 -4.20 -2.24
CA LEU A 154 -16.95 -2.75 -2.13
C LEU A 154 -17.53 -2.01 -3.32
N GLU A 155 -17.36 -2.51 -4.52
CA GLU A 155 -17.91 -1.89 -5.73
C GLU A 155 -19.44 -1.83 -5.70
N ARG A 156 -20.08 -2.80 -5.04
CA ARG A 156 -21.55 -2.86 -4.92
C ARG A 156 -22.09 -2.06 -3.76
N THR A 157 -21.32 -1.92 -2.67
CA THR A 157 -21.78 -1.28 -1.42
C THR A 157 -21.36 0.18 -1.29
N LEU A 158 -20.16 0.50 -1.79
CA LEU A 158 -19.66 1.87 -1.80
C LEU A 158 -20.03 2.50 -3.14
N GLN A 159 -20.99 3.41 -3.13
CA GLN A 159 -21.24 4.33 -4.25
C GLN A 159 -20.06 5.31 -4.32
N ILE A 160 -18.92 4.81 -4.81
CA ILE A 160 -17.75 5.64 -5.09
C ILE A 160 -17.99 6.21 -6.49
N GLY A 161 -18.76 7.29 -6.54
CA GLY A 161 -19.02 8.07 -7.75
C GLY A 161 -18.57 9.49 -7.54
#